data_1e557fe8c9093fedd6f5c5d48cb282aa
#
_entry.id   1e557fe8c9093fedd6f5c5d48cb282aa
#
_cell.length_a   1.000
_cell.length_b   1.000
_cell.length_c   1.000
_cell.angle_alpha   90.00
_cell.angle_beta   90.00
_cell.angle_gamma   90.00
#
_symmetry.space_group_name_H-M   'P 1'
#
loop_
_entity.id
_entity.type
_entity.pdbx_description
1 polymer ?
#
loop_
_entity_poly.entity_id
_entity_poly.type
_entity_poly.pdbx_seq_one_letter_code
_entity_poly.pdbx_strand_id
1 'polypeptide(L)'
;MQVDGLHDEALLQDISLRLRKGEILGIAGLAGAGKTELCKALFGASKSRVQRGELNGQPWRPRDPADSVGRGLALVPEERRKEGIFIEEPIAMNLAVSADNSFSRWSLFGHRQAWR
;
A
#
# COMPACT_ATOMS: atom_id res chain seq x y z
N MET A 1 6.38 -6.89 10.24
CA MET A 1 5.99 -7.65 9.04
C MET A 1 7.06 -8.66 8.70
N GLN A 2 6.66 -9.85 8.32
CA GLN A 2 7.55 -10.87 7.75
C GLN A 2 6.89 -11.46 6.52
N VAL A 3 7.66 -11.65 5.46
CA VAL A 3 7.21 -12.26 4.20
C VAL A 3 8.28 -13.22 3.74
N ASP A 4 7.89 -14.43 3.41
CA ASP A 4 8.77 -15.48 2.89
C ASP A 4 8.19 -16.00 1.57
N GLY A 5 9.03 -16.13 0.57
CA GLY A 5 8.69 -16.67 -0.74
C GLY A 5 7.64 -15.85 -1.50
N LEU A 6 7.80 -14.51 -1.52
CA LEU A 6 6.95 -13.66 -2.35
C LEU A 6 7.41 -13.72 -3.79
N HIS A 7 6.46 -13.95 -4.69
CA HIS A 7 6.68 -13.94 -6.13
C HIS A 7 5.48 -13.35 -6.87
N ASP A 8 5.73 -12.79 -8.02
CA ASP A 8 4.72 -12.34 -8.97
C ASP A 8 4.92 -13.08 -10.35
N GLU A 9 4.12 -12.71 -11.31
CA GLU A 9 4.17 -13.34 -12.64
C GLU A 9 5.29 -12.77 -13.53
N ALA A 10 5.99 -11.70 -13.11
CA ALA A 10 6.90 -10.93 -13.96
C ALA A 10 8.34 -10.88 -13.46
N LEU A 11 8.59 -10.28 -12.30
CA LEU A 11 9.94 -9.88 -11.88
C LEU A 11 10.35 -10.41 -10.49
N LEU A 12 9.37 -10.64 -9.60
CA LEU A 12 9.66 -11.02 -8.23
C LEU A 12 9.74 -12.53 -8.12
N GLN A 13 10.89 -13.03 -7.70
CA GLN A 13 11.11 -14.47 -7.52
C GLN A 13 11.68 -14.73 -6.14
N ASP A 14 10.92 -15.46 -5.33
CA ASP A 14 11.32 -15.95 -4.00
C ASP A 14 11.88 -14.86 -3.07
N ILE A 15 11.21 -13.70 -3.04
CA ILE A 15 11.63 -12.60 -2.20
C ILE A 15 11.20 -12.85 -0.76
N SER A 16 12.17 -12.78 0.15
CA SER A 16 11.90 -12.85 1.58
C SER A 16 12.43 -11.60 2.28
N LEU A 17 11.62 -11.03 3.17
CA LEU A 17 11.99 -9.84 3.93
C LEU A 17 11.37 -9.85 5.33
N ARG A 18 12.05 -9.17 6.24
CA ARG A 18 11.54 -8.92 7.58
C ARG A 18 11.69 -7.45 7.91
N LEU A 19 10.61 -6.86 8.42
CA LEU A 19 10.55 -5.48 8.92
C LEU A 19 10.08 -5.51 10.36
N ARG A 20 10.88 -5.02 11.29
CA ARG A 20 10.57 -4.94 12.72
C ARG A 20 9.77 -3.68 13.03
N LYS A 21 9.13 -3.65 14.19
CA LYS A 21 8.47 -2.44 14.67
C LYS A 21 9.50 -1.32 14.90
N GLY A 22 9.21 -0.13 14.35
CA GLY A 22 10.10 1.03 14.43
C GLY A 22 11.32 0.98 13.50
N GLU A 23 11.45 -0.06 12.67
CA GLU A 23 12.55 -0.18 11.71
C GLU A 23 12.25 0.55 10.42
N ILE A 24 13.29 1.14 9.82
CA ILE A 24 13.29 1.66 8.45
C ILE A 24 14.14 0.71 7.62
N LEU A 25 13.51 -0.02 6.71
CA LEU A 25 14.19 -0.93 5.80
C LEU A 25 14.42 -0.24 4.46
N GLY A 26 15.69 -0.03 4.08
CA GLY A 26 16.06 0.50 2.78
C GLY A 26 16.16 -0.62 1.73
N ILE A 27 15.52 -0.44 0.58
CA ILE A 27 15.61 -1.35 -0.56
C ILE A 27 16.31 -0.62 -1.70
N ALA A 28 17.50 -1.06 -2.05
CA ALA A 28 18.32 -0.49 -3.11
C ALA A 28 18.43 -1.43 -4.31
N GLY A 29 18.64 -0.87 -5.49
CA GLY A 29 18.83 -1.60 -6.74
C GLY A 29 18.80 -0.70 -7.96
N LEU A 30 19.22 -1.22 -9.08
CA LEU A 30 19.19 -0.51 -10.36
C LEU A 30 17.74 -0.16 -10.79
N ALA A 31 17.60 0.76 -11.74
CA ALA A 31 16.32 1.02 -12.38
C ALA A 31 15.78 -0.30 -13.00
N GLY A 32 14.49 -0.58 -12.82
CA GLY A 32 13.88 -1.82 -13.32
C GLY A 32 14.17 -3.08 -12.51
N ALA A 33 14.84 -2.97 -11.34
CA ALA A 33 15.14 -4.12 -10.47
C ALA A 33 13.93 -4.63 -9.64
N GLY A 34 12.71 -4.17 -9.92
CA GLY A 34 11.50 -4.67 -9.25
C GLY A 34 11.16 -4.02 -7.91
N LYS A 35 11.80 -2.90 -7.53
CA LYS A 35 11.54 -2.23 -6.24
C LYS A 35 10.11 -1.73 -6.10
N THR A 36 9.61 -1.08 -7.13
CA THR A 36 8.23 -0.57 -7.19
C THR A 36 7.23 -1.72 -7.21
N GLU A 37 7.52 -2.75 -7.98
CA GLU A 37 6.74 -3.98 -8.09
C GLU A 37 6.65 -4.69 -6.74
N LEU A 38 7.75 -4.75 -5.99
CA LEU A 38 7.77 -5.31 -4.64
C LEU A 38 6.84 -4.54 -3.69
N CYS A 39 6.90 -3.21 -3.70
CA CYS A 39 6.02 -2.39 -2.87
C CYS A 39 4.54 -2.58 -3.26
N LYS A 40 4.24 -2.60 -4.56
CA LYS A 40 2.88 -2.85 -5.08
C LYS A 40 2.38 -4.26 -4.72
N ALA A 41 3.25 -5.26 -4.83
CA ALA A 41 2.92 -6.64 -4.47
C ALA A 41 2.62 -6.78 -2.98
N LEU A 42 3.44 -6.20 -2.11
CA LEU A 42 3.20 -6.18 -0.66
C LEU A 42 1.93 -5.42 -0.28
N PHE A 43 1.57 -4.40 -1.02
CA PHE A 43 0.35 -3.62 -0.78
C PHE A 43 -0.92 -4.28 -1.37
N GLY A 44 -0.77 -5.33 -2.18
CA GLY A 44 -1.89 -5.96 -2.87
C GLY A 44 -2.39 -5.19 -4.11
N ALA A 45 -1.59 -4.23 -4.61
CA ALA A 45 -1.89 -3.48 -5.83
C ALA A 45 -1.48 -4.21 -7.11
N SER A 46 -0.75 -5.32 -6.99
CA SER A 46 -0.43 -6.23 -8.09
C SER A 46 -0.68 -7.68 -7.67
N LYS A 47 -0.87 -8.56 -8.65
CA LYS A 47 -1.04 -9.99 -8.39
C LYS A 47 0.26 -10.59 -7.90
N SER A 48 0.25 -11.11 -6.70
CA SER A 48 1.40 -11.78 -6.09
C SER A 48 0.96 -12.95 -5.23
N ARG A 49 1.90 -13.83 -4.92
CA ARG A 49 1.72 -14.95 -3.99
C ARG A 49 2.82 -14.92 -2.95
N VAL A 50 2.49 -15.29 -1.73
CA VAL A 50 3.46 -15.49 -0.65
C VAL A 50 3.31 -16.89 -0.10
N GLN A 51 4.42 -17.55 0.19
CA GLN A 51 4.41 -18.86 0.86
C GLN A 51 3.98 -18.67 2.30
N ARG A 52 4.60 -17.71 2.99
CA ARG A 52 4.27 -17.33 4.36
C ARG A 52 4.31 -15.82 4.51
N GLY A 53 3.27 -15.26 5.10
CA GLY A 53 3.20 -13.83 5.45
C GLY A 53 2.65 -13.63 6.84
N GLU A 54 3.21 -12.65 7.54
CA GLU A 54 2.78 -12.21 8.87
C GLU A 54 2.84 -10.69 8.96
N LEU A 55 1.76 -10.10 9.45
CA LEU A 55 1.66 -8.67 9.72
C LEU A 55 1.13 -8.46 11.13
N ASN A 56 1.89 -7.73 11.96
CA ASN A 56 1.55 -7.46 13.36
C ASN A 56 1.23 -8.72 14.19
N GLY A 57 1.97 -9.81 13.95
CA GLY A 57 1.78 -11.09 14.65
C GLY A 57 0.60 -11.93 14.15
N GLN A 58 -0.07 -11.50 13.08
CA GLN A 58 -1.19 -12.22 12.50
C GLN A 58 -0.83 -12.76 11.10
N PRO A 59 -1.30 -13.96 10.73
CA PRO A 59 -1.15 -14.45 9.36
C PRO A 59 -1.72 -13.45 8.36
N TRP A 60 -0.95 -13.17 7.32
CA TRP A 60 -1.32 -12.19 6.33
C TRP A 60 -0.85 -12.59 4.93
N ARG A 61 -1.66 -12.23 3.95
CA ARG A 61 -1.32 -12.33 2.53
C ARG A 61 -1.85 -11.08 1.83
N PRO A 62 -1.06 -10.45 0.95
CA PRO A 62 -1.54 -9.32 0.17
C PRO A 62 -2.68 -9.81 -0.76
N ARG A 63 -3.84 -9.20 -0.63
CA ARG A 63 -5.03 -9.52 -1.43
C ARG A 63 -5.39 -8.37 -2.35
N ASP A 64 -5.67 -7.24 -1.73
CA ASP A 64 -6.08 -6.02 -2.39
C ASP A 64 -5.69 -4.81 -1.52
N PRO A 65 -5.65 -3.59 -2.09
CA PRO A 65 -5.31 -2.38 -1.34
C PRO A 65 -6.23 -2.08 -0.16
N ALA A 66 -7.52 -2.41 -0.24
CA ALA A 66 -8.48 -2.11 0.83
C ALA A 66 -8.20 -2.97 2.08
N ASP A 67 -7.90 -4.28 1.90
CA ASP A 67 -7.47 -5.16 3.01
C ASP A 67 -6.16 -4.65 3.62
N SER A 68 -5.21 -4.19 2.80
CA SER A 68 -3.93 -3.67 3.25
C SER A 68 -4.08 -2.39 4.08
N VAL A 69 -4.90 -1.44 3.63
CA VAL A 69 -5.22 -0.22 4.39
C VAL A 69 -5.92 -0.56 5.69
N GLY A 70 -6.90 -1.47 5.67
CA GLY A 70 -7.60 -1.94 6.87
C GLY A 70 -6.68 -2.57 7.91
N ARG A 71 -5.51 -3.09 7.51
CA ARG A 71 -4.46 -3.65 8.38
C ARG A 71 -3.35 -2.66 8.74
N GLY A 72 -3.49 -1.39 8.35
CA GLY A 72 -2.55 -0.33 8.67
C GLY A 72 -1.35 -0.24 7.73
N LEU A 73 -1.41 -0.80 6.53
CA LEU A 73 -0.43 -0.58 5.47
C LEU A 73 -0.83 0.64 4.65
N ALA A 74 0.17 1.40 4.19
CA ALA A 74 0.00 2.48 3.25
C ALA A 74 1.06 2.41 2.16
N LEU A 75 0.72 2.81 0.95
CA LEU A 75 1.64 2.89 -0.18
C LEU A 75 1.75 4.34 -0.66
N VAL A 76 2.99 4.83 -0.74
CA VAL A 76 3.29 6.07 -1.45
C VAL A 76 3.84 5.69 -2.83
N PRO A 77 3.10 5.96 -3.91
CA PRO A 77 3.52 5.53 -5.25
C PRO A 77 4.69 6.38 -5.76
N GLU A 78 5.49 5.79 -6.64
CA GLU A 78 6.61 6.47 -7.30
C GLU A 78 6.11 7.59 -8.22
N GLU A 79 5.12 7.28 -9.07
CA GLU A 79 4.48 8.25 -9.97
C GLU A 79 3.27 8.94 -9.33
N ARG A 80 3.52 9.89 -8.42
CA ARG A 80 2.47 10.59 -7.67
C ARG A 80 1.39 11.23 -8.54
N ARG A 81 1.76 11.79 -9.69
CA ARG A 81 0.80 12.45 -10.60
C ARG A 81 -0.19 11.49 -11.25
N LYS A 82 0.21 10.23 -11.47
CA LYS A 82 -0.66 9.22 -12.08
C LYS A 82 -1.39 8.35 -11.06
N GLU A 83 -0.73 8.05 -9.95
CA GLU A 83 -1.18 7.01 -9.03
C GLU A 83 -1.53 7.56 -7.63
N GLY A 84 -1.10 8.78 -7.30
CA GLY A 84 -1.18 9.29 -5.94
C GLY A 84 -2.09 10.50 -5.73
N ILE A 85 -2.57 11.16 -6.80
CA ILE A 85 -3.43 12.34 -6.71
C ILE A 85 -4.47 12.38 -7.83
N PHE A 86 -5.60 13.00 -7.55
CA PHE A 86 -6.60 13.40 -8.54
C PHE A 86 -6.29 14.83 -8.96
N ILE A 87 -5.64 14.99 -10.13
CA ILE A 87 -5.06 16.27 -10.59
C ILE A 87 -6.14 17.36 -10.77
N GLU A 88 -7.32 16.97 -11.24
CA GLU A 88 -8.44 17.88 -11.49
C GLU A 88 -9.24 18.25 -10.22
N GLU A 89 -8.93 17.58 -9.09
CA GLU A 89 -9.65 17.78 -7.84
C GLU A 89 -8.92 18.74 -6.90
N PRO A 90 -9.66 19.49 -6.07
CA PRO A 90 -9.06 20.37 -5.05
C PRO A 90 -8.14 19.63 -4.08
N ILE A 91 -7.18 20.34 -3.51
CA ILE A 91 -6.24 19.78 -2.51
C ILE A 91 -7.00 19.16 -1.33
N ALA A 92 -8.06 19.83 -0.85
CA ALA A 92 -8.88 19.31 0.26
C ALA A 92 -9.48 17.94 -0.06
N MET A 93 -9.90 17.72 -1.31
CA MET A 93 -10.42 16.45 -1.77
C MET A 93 -9.35 15.36 -1.78
N ASN A 94 -8.18 15.69 -2.32
CA ASN A 94 -7.03 14.79 -2.31
C ASN A 94 -6.59 14.39 -0.90
N LEU A 95 -6.65 15.30 0.06
CA LEU A 95 -6.36 15.00 1.47
C LEU A 95 -7.44 14.13 2.12
N ALA A 96 -8.71 14.35 1.76
CA ALA A 96 -9.83 13.65 2.38
C ALA A 96 -10.03 12.23 1.83
N VAL A 97 -9.61 11.96 0.60
CA VAL A 97 -9.90 10.68 -0.09
C VAL A 97 -9.23 9.47 0.59
N SER A 98 -8.09 9.67 1.20
CA SER A 98 -7.39 8.62 1.97
C SER A 98 -7.75 8.61 3.46
N ALA A 99 -8.52 9.59 3.92
CA ALA A 99 -9.04 9.57 5.28
C ALA A 99 -10.17 8.54 5.39
N ASP A 100 -10.12 7.78 6.45
CA ASP A 100 -10.93 6.64 6.80
C ASP A 100 -12.37 6.63 6.26
N ASN A 101 -12.88 5.45 5.96
CA ASN A 101 -14.25 5.11 5.56
C ASN A 101 -15.38 5.72 6.45
N SER A 102 -15.06 6.37 7.55
CA SER A 102 -16.01 7.14 8.36
C SER A 102 -16.70 8.27 7.58
N PHE A 103 -16.04 8.77 6.52
CA PHE A 103 -16.64 9.75 5.62
C PHE A 103 -17.68 9.16 4.64
N SER A 104 -17.66 7.84 4.42
CA SER A 104 -18.49 7.22 3.40
C SER A 104 -19.90 6.82 3.86
N ARG A 105 -20.17 6.82 5.16
CA ARG A 105 -21.44 6.26 5.68
C ARG A 105 -22.66 7.18 5.57
N TRP A 106 -22.51 8.52 5.46
CA TRP A 106 -23.65 9.44 5.53
C TRP A 106 -23.61 10.67 4.63
N SER A 107 -22.54 10.89 3.92
CA SER A 107 -22.47 11.98 2.94
C SER A 107 -21.32 11.69 2.00
N LEU A 108 -21.56 11.71 0.74
CA LEU A 108 -20.55 12.01 -0.27
C LEU A 108 -19.94 13.35 0.13
N PHE A 109 -18.87 13.28 0.97
CA PHE A 109 -18.17 14.44 1.51
C PHE A 109 -19.01 15.34 2.43
N GLY A 110 -18.94 15.08 3.73
CA GLY A 110 -19.41 16.04 4.74
C GLY A 110 -18.61 17.34 4.62
N HIS A 111 -19.05 18.23 3.77
CA HIS A 111 -18.44 19.54 3.45
C HIS A 111 -18.05 20.35 4.71
N ARG A 112 -18.61 20.02 5.87
CA ARG A 112 -18.35 20.73 7.14
C ARG A 112 -17.17 20.19 7.92
N GLN A 113 -16.67 18.99 7.66
CA GLN A 113 -15.56 18.40 8.42
C GLN A 113 -14.21 18.51 7.69
N ALA A 114 -14.20 18.77 6.40
CA ALA A 114 -12.97 18.96 5.62
C ALA A 114 -12.24 20.29 5.93
N TRP A 115 -12.86 21.18 6.70
CA TRP A 115 -12.33 22.52 7.00
C TRP A 115 -12.07 22.78 8.49
N ARG A 116 -12.02 21.77 9.32
CA ARG A 116 -11.59 21.84 10.72
C ARG A 116 -10.30 21.05 10.88
#